data_b26cb5bd7423e9bed18d918144b5ef38
#
_entry.id   b26cb5bd7423e9bed18d918144b5ef38
#
_cell.length_a   1.000
_cell.length_b   1.000
_cell.length_c   1.000
_cell.angle_alpha   90.00
_cell.angle_beta   90.00
_cell.angle_gamma   90.00
#
_symmetry.space_group_name_H-M   'P 1'
#
loop_
_entity.id
_entity.type
_entity.pdbx_description
1 polymer ?
#
loop_
_entity_poly.entity_id
_entity_poly.type
_entity_poly.pdbx_seq_one_letter_code
_entity_poly.pdbx_strand_id
1 'polypeptide(L)'
;NIWMHANMLTLNGQKMAKSTGNYILPNDFFTGNSDHLTKKYSASVVRFFILQAHYRSVLDFSNNALLASEKGYNKLMDSINSLPNLVTHKESSGFDLELWIKDCYKAMNDDFNSPILIAELFSVVKFINQVKDGLATISANDLKSLIHHINIFVFDILGLKNDIELGTE
;
A
#
# COMPACT_ATOMS: atom_id res chain seq x y z
N ASN A 1 9.75 -6.19 -26.97
CA ASN A 1 8.58 -5.48 -26.49
C ASN A 1 7.79 -6.39 -25.54
N ILE A 2 7.40 -5.89 -24.39
CA ILE A 2 6.63 -6.63 -23.40
C ILE A 2 5.18 -6.13 -23.47
N TRP A 3 4.23 -7.09 -23.51
CA TRP A 3 2.79 -6.80 -23.45
C TRP A 3 2.25 -7.27 -22.12
N MET A 4 1.55 -6.38 -21.42
CA MET A 4 0.86 -6.68 -20.16
C MET A 4 -0.62 -6.35 -20.32
N HIS A 5 -1.49 -7.29 -19.92
CA HIS A 5 -2.94 -7.11 -19.95
C HIS A 5 -3.50 -7.23 -18.55
N ALA A 6 -4.16 -6.18 -18.07
CA ALA A 6 -4.94 -6.23 -16.83
C ALA A 6 -6.30 -6.90 -17.10
N ASN A 7 -6.89 -7.47 -16.05
CA ASN A 7 -8.25 -7.99 -16.10
C ASN A 7 -9.27 -6.83 -16.01
N MET A 8 -10.56 -7.17 -16.06
CA MET A 8 -11.63 -6.17 -16.05
C MET A 8 -11.82 -5.52 -14.67
N LEU A 9 -12.40 -4.31 -14.74
CA LEU A 9 -12.87 -3.60 -13.56
C LEU A 9 -14.40 -3.78 -13.43
N THR A 10 -14.87 -3.98 -12.21
CA THR A 10 -16.28 -3.98 -11.86
C THR A 10 -16.57 -2.86 -10.87
N LEU A 11 -17.83 -2.50 -10.72
CA LEU A 11 -18.31 -1.52 -9.75
C LEU A 11 -19.50 -2.13 -9.01
N ASN A 12 -19.33 -2.34 -7.69
CA ASN A 12 -20.32 -3.04 -6.86
C ASN A 12 -20.70 -4.43 -7.41
N GLY A 13 -19.70 -5.21 -7.86
CA GLY A 13 -19.87 -6.55 -8.41
C GLY A 13 -20.45 -6.60 -9.84
N GLN A 14 -20.72 -5.46 -10.46
CA GLN A 14 -21.30 -5.38 -11.79
C GLN A 14 -20.32 -4.78 -12.81
N LYS A 15 -20.44 -5.20 -14.06
CA LYS A 15 -19.64 -4.64 -15.16
C LYS A 15 -19.87 -3.14 -15.27
N MET A 16 -18.78 -2.37 -15.38
CA MET A 16 -18.86 -0.94 -15.67
C MET A 16 -19.37 -0.71 -17.08
N ALA A 17 -20.45 0.06 -17.22
CA ALA A 17 -20.99 0.46 -18.52
C ALA A 17 -21.69 1.82 -18.44
N LYS A 18 -21.36 2.73 -19.35
CA LYS A 18 -22.01 4.05 -19.45
C LYS A 18 -23.50 3.96 -19.75
N SER A 19 -23.90 2.97 -20.56
CA SER A 19 -25.30 2.76 -20.96
C SER A 19 -26.21 2.37 -19.80
N THR A 20 -25.66 1.81 -18.71
CA THR A 20 -26.42 1.43 -17.51
C THR A 20 -26.29 2.43 -16.37
N GLY A 21 -25.50 3.50 -16.55
CA GLY A 21 -25.17 4.44 -15.48
C GLY A 21 -24.19 3.87 -14.42
N ASN A 22 -23.80 2.59 -14.53
CA ASN A 22 -22.88 1.95 -13.58
C ASN A 22 -21.43 2.17 -14.03
N TYR A 23 -20.92 3.36 -13.81
CA TYR A 23 -19.53 3.71 -14.11
C TYR A 23 -19.01 4.78 -13.14
N ILE A 24 -17.70 4.86 -13.01
CA ILE A 24 -17.00 5.91 -12.29
C ILE A 24 -15.82 6.38 -13.16
N LEU A 25 -15.62 7.68 -13.23
CA LEU A 25 -14.48 8.27 -13.93
C LEU A 25 -13.28 8.41 -12.96
N PRO A 26 -12.03 8.34 -13.45
CA PRO A 26 -10.86 8.55 -12.59
C PRO A 26 -10.91 9.85 -11.79
N ASN A 27 -11.44 10.94 -12.38
CA ASN A 27 -11.56 12.23 -11.71
C ASN A 27 -12.58 12.21 -10.55
N ASP A 28 -13.59 11.33 -10.62
CA ASP A 28 -14.64 11.25 -9.58
C ASP A 28 -14.05 10.81 -8.24
N PHE A 29 -13.01 9.96 -8.26
CA PHE A 29 -12.31 9.56 -7.03
C PHE A 29 -11.69 10.76 -6.30
N PHE A 30 -11.17 11.73 -7.05
CA PHE A 30 -10.45 12.88 -6.51
C PHE A 30 -11.37 14.05 -6.15
N THR A 31 -12.51 14.16 -6.81
CA THR A 31 -13.52 15.20 -6.55
C THR A 31 -14.60 14.74 -5.58
N GLY A 32 -14.85 13.43 -5.51
CA GLY A 32 -15.98 12.85 -4.79
C GLY A 32 -17.33 12.99 -5.52
N ASN A 33 -17.33 13.43 -6.79
CA ASN A 33 -18.55 13.71 -7.56
C ASN A 33 -19.12 12.44 -8.22
N SER A 34 -19.53 11.47 -7.40
CA SER A 34 -20.17 10.25 -7.87
C SER A 34 -21.09 9.70 -6.79
N ASP A 35 -22.28 9.23 -7.18
CA ASP A 35 -23.23 8.56 -6.28
C ASP A 35 -22.67 7.24 -5.69
N HIS A 36 -21.60 6.72 -6.29
CA HIS A 36 -20.89 5.53 -5.82
C HIS A 36 -19.86 5.81 -4.74
N LEU A 37 -19.59 7.07 -4.41
CA LEU A 37 -18.59 7.49 -3.42
C LEU A 37 -19.22 8.34 -2.32
N THR A 38 -18.78 8.15 -1.08
CA THR A 38 -19.23 8.98 0.05
C THR A 38 -18.31 10.17 0.29
N LYS A 39 -17.14 10.19 -0.33
CA LYS A 39 -16.15 11.27 -0.21
C LYS A 39 -15.11 11.21 -1.34
N LYS A 40 -14.26 12.22 -1.41
CA LYS A 40 -13.04 12.22 -2.23
C LYS A 40 -11.94 11.36 -1.60
N TYR A 41 -11.08 10.81 -2.44
CA TYR A 41 -9.91 10.02 -2.04
C TYR A 41 -8.64 10.61 -2.67
N SER A 42 -7.49 10.48 -2.01
CA SER A 42 -6.21 10.87 -2.60
C SER A 42 -5.78 9.88 -3.69
N ALA A 43 -4.91 10.33 -4.58
CA ALA A 43 -4.37 9.49 -5.65
C ALA A 43 -3.60 8.28 -5.09
N SER A 44 -2.91 8.44 -3.95
CA SER A 44 -2.17 7.36 -3.29
C SER A 44 -3.11 6.31 -2.70
N VAL A 45 -4.24 6.70 -2.12
CA VAL A 45 -5.25 5.76 -1.61
C VAL A 45 -5.87 4.95 -2.74
N VAL A 46 -6.25 5.60 -3.85
CA VAL A 46 -6.80 4.89 -5.02
C VAL A 46 -5.75 3.95 -5.62
N ARG A 47 -4.49 4.40 -5.75
CA ARG A 47 -3.38 3.57 -6.21
C ARG A 47 -3.15 2.38 -5.29
N PHE A 48 -3.11 2.59 -3.99
CA PHE A 48 -2.95 1.53 -3.00
C PHE A 48 -4.08 0.51 -3.09
N PHE A 49 -5.33 0.96 -3.25
CA PHE A 49 -6.47 0.08 -3.48
C PHE A 49 -6.28 -0.81 -4.71
N ILE A 50 -5.88 -0.24 -5.85
CA ILE A 50 -5.66 -1.00 -7.10
C ILE A 50 -4.54 -2.04 -6.90
N LEU A 51 -3.46 -1.68 -6.20
CA LEU A 51 -2.31 -2.56 -5.98
C LEU A 51 -2.58 -3.72 -5.00
N GLN A 52 -3.69 -3.67 -4.24
CA GLN A 52 -4.11 -4.79 -3.37
C GLN A 52 -4.66 -5.99 -4.16
N ALA A 53 -4.96 -5.83 -5.44
CA ALA A 53 -5.33 -6.91 -6.33
C ALA A 53 -4.20 -7.17 -7.33
N HIS A 54 -3.97 -8.46 -7.66
CA HIS A 54 -3.07 -8.79 -8.76
C HIS A 54 -3.67 -8.28 -10.08
N TYR A 55 -2.86 -7.70 -10.96
CA TYR A 55 -3.35 -7.06 -12.20
C TYR A 55 -4.11 -8.02 -13.13
N ARG A 56 -3.88 -9.34 -13.02
CA ARG A 56 -4.63 -10.38 -13.75
C ARG A 56 -5.96 -10.74 -13.12
N SER A 57 -6.24 -10.25 -11.91
CA SER A 57 -7.50 -10.51 -11.21
C SER A 57 -8.55 -9.44 -11.55
N VAL A 58 -9.83 -9.79 -11.44
CA VAL A 58 -10.90 -8.79 -11.50
C VAL A 58 -10.78 -7.88 -10.29
N LEU A 59 -10.80 -6.58 -10.51
CA LEU A 59 -10.82 -5.58 -9.45
C LEU A 59 -12.22 -4.98 -9.33
N ASP A 60 -12.84 -5.14 -8.15
CA ASP A 60 -14.17 -4.59 -7.86
C ASP A 60 -14.07 -3.30 -7.06
N PHE A 61 -14.49 -2.20 -7.66
CA PHE A 61 -14.62 -0.92 -6.96
C PHE A 61 -15.89 -0.90 -6.12
N SER A 62 -15.74 -0.57 -4.86
CA SER A 62 -16.85 -0.21 -3.98
C SER A 62 -16.40 0.82 -2.95
N ASN A 63 -17.32 1.65 -2.48
CA ASN A 63 -17.00 2.66 -1.47
C ASN A 63 -16.43 2.02 -0.19
N ASN A 64 -16.97 0.87 0.24
CA ASN A 64 -16.49 0.16 1.43
C ASN A 64 -15.06 -0.37 1.25
N ALA A 65 -14.72 -0.88 0.07
CA ALA A 65 -13.37 -1.35 -0.23
C ALA A 65 -12.37 -0.18 -0.24
N LEU A 66 -12.75 0.97 -0.80
CA LEU A 66 -11.92 2.18 -0.78
C LEU A 66 -11.71 2.71 0.65
N LEU A 67 -12.74 2.73 1.50
CA LEU A 67 -12.62 3.11 2.91
C LEU A 67 -11.69 2.18 3.70
N ALA A 68 -11.78 0.87 3.44
CA ALA A 68 -10.88 -0.11 4.06
C ALA A 68 -9.44 0.08 3.58
N SER A 69 -9.25 0.32 2.29
CA SER A 69 -7.95 0.60 1.70
C SER A 69 -7.30 1.87 2.27
N GLU A 70 -8.07 2.94 2.43
CA GLU A 70 -7.59 4.18 3.05
C GLU A 70 -7.08 3.95 4.48
N LYS A 71 -7.81 3.17 5.30
CA LYS A 71 -7.36 2.81 6.65
C LYS A 71 -6.03 2.04 6.61
N GLY A 72 -5.90 1.10 5.66
CA GLY A 72 -4.67 0.34 5.45
C GLY A 72 -3.51 1.25 5.02
N TYR A 73 -3.74 2.11 4.04
CA TYR A 73 -2.76 3.08 3.57
C TYR A 73 -2.29 4.02 4.70
N ASN A 74 -3.21 4.61 5.46
CA ASN A 74 -2.86 5.49 6.57
C ASN A 74 -2.02 4.75 7.62
N LYS A 75 -2.41 3.52 7.98
CA LYS A 75 -1.62 2.68 8.92
C LYS A 75 -0.20 2.42 8.41
N LEU A 76 -0.02 2.18 7.11
CA LEU A 76 1.29 2.00 6.49
C LEU A 76 2.11 3.30 6.61
N MET A 77 1.54 4.45 6.21
CA MET A 77 2.24 5.74 6.23
C MET A 77 2.57 6.18 7.67
N ASP A 78 1.65 6.02 8.62
CA ASP A 78 1.90 6.32 10.05
C ASP A 78 3.08 5.52 10.60
N SER A 79 3.18 4.25 10.22
CA SER A 79 4.30 3.40 10.64
C SER A 79 5.61 3.85 10.00
N ILE A 80 5.61 4.20 8.71
CA ILE A 80 6.78 4.72 8.01
C ILE A 80 7.24 6.04 8.64
N ASN A 81 6.32 6.95 8.92
CA ASN A 81 6.61 8.25 9.54
C ASN A 81 7.18 8.11 10.96
N SER A 82 6.93 7.00 11.62
CA SER A 82 7.48 6.74 12.96
C SER A 82 8.93 6.22 12.95
N LEU A 83 9.45 5.74 11.82
CA LEU A 83 10.78 5.13 11.73
C LEU A 83 11.92 6.01 12.26
N PRO A 84 11.99 7.32 11.94
CA PRO A 84 13.07 8.18 12.43
C PRO A 84 13.11 8.32 13.94
N ASN A 85 11.99 8.04 14.62
CA ASN A 85 11.84 8.20 16.07
C ASN A 85 12.04 6.88 16.83
N LEU A 86 12.35 5.78 16.15
CA LEU A 86 12.60 4.51 16.83
C LEU A 86 13.91 4.54 17.62
N VAL A 87 13.82 4.05 18.86
CA VAL A 87 15.02 3.86 19.70
C VAL A 87 15.78 2.65 19.19
N THR A 88 17.07 2.86 18.88
CA THR A 88 17.94 1.78 18.42
C THR A 88 18.66 1.10 19.55
N HIS A 89 18.92 -0.19 19.40
CA HIS A 89 19.63 -1.05 20.33
C HIS A 89 20.91 -1.59 19.71
N LYS A 90 21.71 -2.33 20.48
CA LYS A 90 22.95 -2.95 20.01
C LYS A 90 22.67 -4.03 18.96
N GLU A 91 21.60 -4.79 19.15
CA GLU A 91 21.20 -5.90 18.29
C GLU A 91 19.69 -5.83 17.99
N SER A 92 19.29 -6.36 16.84
CA SER A 92 17.89 -6.53 16.48
C SER A 92 17.33 -7.84 17.00
N SER A 93 16.04 -7.87 17.31
CA SER A 93 15.33 -9.09 17.70
C SER A 93 13.90 -9.09 17.18
N GLY A 94 13.34 -10.28 16.99
CA GLY A 94 11.92 -10.46 16.66
C GLY A 94 11.55 -10.32 15.19
N PHE A 95 12.53 -10.02 14.30
CA PHE A 95 12.28 -9.91 12.86
C PHE A 95 13.53 -10.21 12.04
N ASP A 96 13.39 -11.02 11.00
CA ASP A 96 14.45 -11.31 10.03
C ASP A 96 14.36 -10.33 8.85
N LEU A 97 15.14 -9.25 8.91
CA LEU A 97 15.13 -8.19 7.91
C LEU A 97 15.66 -8.67 6.55
N GLU A 98 16.67 -9.54 6.54
CA GLU A 98 17.24 -10.05 5.30
C GLU A 98 16.24 -10.95 4.55
N LEU A 99 15.56 -11.82 5.29
CA LEU A 99 14.51 -12.66 4.71
C LEU A 99 13.37 -11.80 4.18
N TRP A 100 12.92 -10.80 4.93
CA TRP A 100 11.86 -9.88 4.49
C TRP A 100 12.22 -9.15 3.19
N ILE A 101 13.44 -8.63 3.06
CA ILE A 101 13.91 -7.99 1.83
C ILE A 101 13.84 -8.97 0.65
N LYS A 102 14.30 -10.20 0.87
CA LYS A 102 14.28 -11.27 -0.15
C LYS A 102 12.84 -11.61 -0.57
N ASP A 103 11.92 -11.71 0.37
CA ASP A 103 10.52 -12.05 0.09
C ASP A 103 9.80 -10.89 -0.62
N CYS A 104 10.12 -9.63 -0.32
CA CYS A 104 9.64 -8.49 -1.09
C CYS A 104 10.08 -8.54 -2.57
N TYR A 105 11.37 -8.78 -2.82
CA TYR A 105 11.86 -8.94 -4.20
C TYR A 105 11.26 -10.16 -4.89
N LYS A 106 11.09 -11.27 -4.17
CA LYS A 106 10.46 -12.48 -4.70
C LYS A 106 9.03 -12.20 -5.14
N ALA A 107 8.25 -11.44 -4.35
CA ALA A 107 6.89 -11.05 -4.72
C ALA A 107 6.88 -10.25 -6.03
N MET A 108 7.77 -9.28 -6.20
CA MET A 108 7.85 -8.49 -7.43
C MET A 108 8.37 -9.28 -8.64
N ASN A 109 9.26 -10.24 -8.42
CA ASN A 109 9.77 -11.12 -9.47
C ASN A 109 8.75 -12.22 -9.86
N ASP A 110 7.73 -12.44 -9.05
CA ASP A 110 6.61 -13.34 -9.33
C ASP A 110 5.46 -12.57 -10.01
N ASP A 111 5.68 -12.21 -11.28
CA ASP A 111 4.68 -11.55 -12.14
C ASP A 111 4.12 -10.24 -11.53
N PHE A 112 4.98 -9.43 -10.91
CA PHE A 112 4.59 -8.17 -10.25
C PHE A 112 3.49 -8.34 -9.21
N ASN A 113 3.63 -9.32 -8.33
CA ASN A 113 2.62 -9.69 -7.33
C ASN A 113 2.53 -8.64 -6.21
N SER A 114 1.96 -7.49 -6.54
CA SER A 114 1.80 -6.37 -5.60
C SER A 114 0.99 -6.72 -4.34
N PRO A 115 -0.07 -7.59 -4.37
CA PRO A 115 -0.75 -7.98 -3.13
C PRO A 115 0.18 -8.72 -2.15
N ILE A 116 1.07 -9.57 -2.62
CA ILE A 116 2.05 -10.25 -1.76
C ILE A 116 3.07 -9.24 -1.21
N LEU A 117 3.60 -8.33 -2.05
CA LEU A 117 4.46 -7.26 -1.55
C LEU A 117 3.78 -6.42 -0.47
N ILE A 118 2.51 -6.05 -0.65
CA ILE A 118 1.75 -5.29 0.36
C ILE A 118 1.60 -6.10 1.66
N ALA A 119 1.39 -7.42 1.58
CA ALA A 119 1.35 -8.28 2.77
C ALA A 119 2.69 -8.26 3.52
N GLU A 120 3.84 -8.31 2.80
CA GLU A 120 5.17 -8.18 3.39
C GLU A 120 5.38 -6.78 4.03
N LEU A 121 4.89 -5.72 3.41
CA LEU A 121 4.93 -4.38 4.02
C LEU A 121 4.14 -4.33 5.33
N PHE A 122 3.00 -5.03 5.44
CA PHE A 122 2.27 -5.10 6.72
C PHE A 122 2.95 -5.98 7.77
N SER A 123 3.76 -6.96 7.39
CA SER A 123 4.59 -7.71 8.34
C SER A 123 5.61 -6.78 9.01
N VAL A 124 6.23 -5.90 8.23
CA VAL A 124 7.15 -4.87 8.76
C VAL A 124 6.43 -3.82 9.59
N VAL A 125 5.21 -3.40 9.22
CA VAL A 125 4.38 -2.51 10.05
C VAL A 125 4.14 -3.11 11.43
N LYS A 126 3.85 -4.41 11.50
CA LYS A 126 3.71 -5.13 12.77
C LYS A 126 5.01 -5.09 13.58
N PHE A 127 6.15 -5.35 12.94
CA PHE A 127 7.46 -5.27 13.58
C PHE A 127 7.76 -3.87 14.11
N ILE A 128 7.54 -2.81 13.32
CA ILE A 128 7.74 -1.42 13.75
C ILE A 128 6.93 -1.12 15.01
N ASN A 129 5.67 -1.56 15.07
CA ASN A 129 4.83 -1.38 16.25
C ASN A 129 5.37 -2.17 17.45
N GLN A 130 5.86 -3.41 17.25
CA GLN A 130 6.51 -4.19 18.32
C GLN A 130 7.76 -3.48 18.88
N VAL A 131 8.57 -2.85 18.02
CA VAL A 131 9.72 -2.04 18.46
C VAL A 131 9.26 -0.83 19.28
N LYS A 132 8.21 -0.13 18.83
CA LYS A 132 7.62 1.01 19.57
C LYS A 132 7.09 0.59 20.96
N ASP A 133 6.52 -0.60 21.04
CA ASP A 133 5.94 -1.15 22.28
C ASP A 133 7.00 -1.81 23.18
N GLY A 134 8.29 -1.83 22.76
CA GLY A 134 9.39 -2.47 23.50
C GLY A 134 9.35 -4.01 23.50
N LEU A 135 8.55 -4.61 22.61
CA LEU A 135 8.43 -6.07 22.45
C LEU A 135 9.46 -6.66 21.47
N ALA A 136 10.13 -5.81 20.71
CA ALA A 136 11.22 -6.16 19.81
C ALA A 136 12.28 -5.05 19.84
N THR A 137 13.46 -5.32 19.29
CA THR A 137 14.54 -4.34 19.18
C THR A 137 15.03 -4.22 17.74
N ILE A 138 15.58 -3.05 17.38
CA ILE A 138 16.19 -2.82 16.08
C ILE A 138 17.57 -2.19 16.27
N SER A 139 18.59 -2.67 15.53
CA SER A 139 19.90 -2.05 15.50
C SER A 139 19.91 -0.80 14.62
N ALA A 140 20.87 0.09 14.82
CA ALA A 140 21.02 1.28 13.99
C ALA A 140 21.29 0.94 12.50
N ASN A 141 21.99 -0.17 12.24
CA ASN A 141 22.26 -0.62 10.88
C ASN A 141 20.99 -1.19 10.22
N ASP A 142 20.24 -2.01 10.94
CA ASP A 142 19.00 -2.58 10.42
C ASP A 142 17.93 -1.51 10.22
N LEU A 143 17.86 -0.50 11.09
CA LEU A 143 16.96 0.64 10.88
C LEU A 143 17.29 1.40 9.59
N LYS A 144 18.57 1.66 9.32
CA LYS A 144 18.99 2.30 8.06
C LYS A 144 18.63 1.43 6.85
N SER A 145 18.88 0.13 6.93
CA SER A 145 18.54 -0.82 5.87
C SER A 145 17.03 -0.89 5.66
N LEU A 146 16.25 -0.93 6.73
CA LEU A 146 14.79 -0.94 6.68
C LEU A 146 14.24 0.31 5.99
N ILE A 147 14.69 1.51 6.41
CA ILE A 147 14.29 2.78 5.78
C ILE A 147 14.61 2.78 4.28
N HIS A 148 15.83 2.33 3.92
CA HIS A 148 16.25 2.26 2.52
C HIS A 148 15.32 1.37 1.68
N HIS A 149 15.01 0.16 2.16
CA HIS A 149 14.18 -0.78 1.40
C HIS A 149 12.69 -0.40 1.40
N ILE A 150 12.19 0.24 2.46
CA ILE A 150 10.85 0.82 2.46
C ILE A 150 10.75 1.91 1.37
N ASN A 151 11.76 2.78 1.23
CA ASN A 151 11.77 3.78 0.15
C ASN A 151 11.70 3.12 -1.22
N ILE A 152 12.49 2.08 -1.46
CA ILE A 152 12.46 1.32 -2.72
C ILE A 152 11.08 0.71 -2.96
N PHE A 153 10.55 -0.07 -2.01
CA PHE A 153 9.33 -0.83 -2.25
C PHE A 153 8.09 0.05 -2.27
N VAL A 154 7.96 1.00 -1.34
CA VAL A 154 6.75 1.81 -1.18
C VAL A 154 6.72 2.98 -2.16
N PHE A 155 7.81 3.72 -2.25
CA PHE A 155 7.81 4.97 -3.03
C PHE A 155 8.29 4.77 -4.46
N ASP A 156 9.35 3.99 -4.69
CA ASP A 156 9.90 3.81 -6.05
C ASP A 156 9.13 2.74 -6.83
N ILE A 157 8.88 1.56 -6.24
CA ILE A 157 8.23 0.42 -6.94
C ILE A 157 6.72 0.58 -6.95
N LEU A 158 6.05 0.69 -5.78
CA LEU A 158 4.60 0.87 -5.73
C LEU A 158 4.16 2.28 -6.12
N GLY A 159 5.07 3.26 -6.13
CA GLY A 159 4.81 4.64 -6.52
C GLY A 159 3.78 5.34 -5.63
N LEU A 160 3.68 4.94 -4.37
CA LEU A 160 2.86 5.62 -3.37
C LEU A 160 3.53 6.94 -2.98
N LYS A 161 2.74 7.90 -2.51
CA LYS A 161 3.25 9.15 -1.94
C LYS A 161 2.78 9.26 -0.51
N ASN A 162 3.53 9.96 0.34
CA ASN A 162 3.10 10.24 1.71
C ASN A 162 2.20 11.47 1.73
N ASP A 163 0.92 11.28 1.45
CA ASP A 163 -0.06 12.38 1.40
C ASP A 163 -0.35 12.95 2.80
N ILE A 164 0.04 12.26 3.89
CA ILE A 164 -0.15 12.72 5.28
C ILE A 164 0.76 13.91 5.59
N GLU A 165 1.96 13.95 5.00
CA GLU A 165 2.90 15.08 5.19
C GLU A 165 2.53 16.31 4.36
N LEU A 166 1.77 16.12 3.28
CA LEU A 166 1.46 17.19 2.32
C LEU A 166 0.30 18.09 2.75
N GLY A 167 -0.27 17.87 3.95
CA GLY A 167 -1.34 18.69 4.51
C GLY A 167 -2.31 19.14 3.43
N THR A 168 -3.32 18.36 3.13
CA THR A 168 -4.33 18.78 2.13
C THR A 168 -5.06 20.01 2.66
N GLU A 169 -4.66 21.18 2.16
CA GLU A 169 -5.53 22.37 2.16
C GLU A 169 -6.76 22.14 1.25
#